data_aa93ea4cd2c5956f59421fa81d30301a
#
_entry.id   aa93ea4cd2c5956f59421fa81d30301a
#
_cell.length_a   1.000
_cell.length_b   1.000
_cell.length_c   1.000
_cell.angle_alpha   90.00
_cell.angle_beta   90.00
_cell.angle_gamma   90.00
#
_symmetry.space_group_name_H-M   'P 1'
#
loop_
_entity.id
_entity.type
_entity.pdbx_description
1 polymer ?
#
loop_
_entity_poly.entity_id
_entity_poly.type
_entity_poly.pdbx_seq_one_letter_code
_entity_poly.pdbx_strand_id
1 'polypeptide(L)'
;MFKKKASYDYYQKFGYECFGPLLWGYTHWLIKNLKEREIKKVYFLSRDGYIIQKAFELVNSDSDIENHYLEVSRRSLRVPILWMDSSFEALLSMLSISEKISLQSFFDCIGLDMDKYRELITEHHLNKDSFFYRKNIRNNINLTNLYRHLQNDIKKNSQTEFSLLQTYLHQMRVEGEFAIVDIGWSGGMQRFLQKTLNKIGVENHITGFYTGVAPFYIRNMKDEKLNLNGYLFDYSHHYKEDERSPFVGLYETLFLEGRGSVKCYRKISDNLITAERYPYEYKTNNNEYLIIKKIQDEALKFIKDIESMEIIKYFNFSSDDLFSNLKKVGLNPSWKDIKKLGSIHFFDEGEVTTLGGDHLLSFYLLHPKQLKKDLLSNRWKTAFLKKMLVLPLPYYKIYKGLKKYQK
;
A
#
# COMPACT_ATOMS: atom_id res chain seq x y z
N MET A 1 -21.64 -20.04 -0.77
CA MET A 1 -22.87 -19.25 -0.86
C MET A 1 -22.86 -18.34 -2.09
N PHE A 2 -21.80 -17.68 -2.41
CA PHE A 2 -21.69 -16.71 -3.53
C PHE A 2 -21.04 -17.33 -4.77
N LYS A 3 -21.75 -18.24 -5.46
CA LYS A 3 -21.30 -18.84 -6.73
C LYS A 3 -22.11 -18.28 -7.89
N LYS A 4 -21.46 -17.83 -8.96
CA LYS A 4 -22.10 -17.32 -10.16
C LYS A 4 -21.99 -18.24 -11.38
N LYS A 5 -22.86 -17.99 -12.38
CA LYS A 5 -23.10 -18.82 -13.57
C LYS A 5 -21.85 -19.18 -14.38
N ALA A 6 -21.93 -20.29 -15.11
CA ALA A 6 -20.86 -20.93 -15.88
C ALA A 6 -20.18 -20.09 -17.00
N SER A 7 -20.72 -18.90 -17.33
CA SER A 7 -20.22 -18.02 -18.41
C SER A 7 -19.09 -17.06 -18.01
N TYR A 8 -18.73 -17.00 -16.72
CA TYR A 8 -17.70 -16.08 -16.24
C TYR A 8 -16.29 -16.59 -16.53
N ASP A 9 -15.42 -15.69 -17.01
CA ASP A 9 -14.00 -16.00 -17.06
C ASP A 9 -13.38 -16.07 -15.65
N TYR A 10 -12.12 -16.49 -15.58
CA TYR A 10 -11.43 -16.66 -14.29
C TYR A 10 -11.39 -15.38 -13.45
N TYR A 11 -11.08 -14.24 -14.05
CA TYR A 11 -10.90 -12.97 -13.34
C TYR A 11 -12.23 -12.40 -12.85
N GLN A 12 -13.28 -12.54 -13.66
CA GLN A 12 -14.64 -12.16 -13.26
C GLN A 12 -15.11 -12.99 -12.05
N LYS A 13 -14.91 -14.31 -12.14
CA LYS A 13 -15.26 -15.22 -11.04
C LYS A 13 -14.46 -14.91 -9.77
N PHE A 14 -13.14 -14.64 -9.91
CA PHE A 14 -12.28 -14.29 -8.78
C PHE A 14 -12.70 -12.96 -8.14
N GLY A 15 -13.01 -11.94 -8.94
CA GLY A 15 -13.53 -10.66 -8.46
C GLY A 15 -14.81 -10.83 -7.68
N TYR A 16 -15.77 -11.55 -8.24
CA TYR A 16 -17.10 -11.73 -7.65
C TYR A 16 -17.08 -12.63 -6.39
N GLU A 17 -16.38 -13.77 -6.43
CA GLU A 17 -16.45 -14.79 -5.36
C GLU A 17 -15.38 -14.62 -4.27
N CYS A 18 -14.24 -13.95 -4.58
CA CYS A 18 -13.12 -13.84 -3.65
C CYS A 18 -12.92 -12.40 -3.14
N PHE A 19 -12.88 -11.41 -4.04
CA PHE A 19 -12.60 -10.04 -3.64
C PHE A 19 -13.87 -9.28 -3.22
N GLY A 20 -14.98 -9.48 -3.91
CA GLY A 20 -16.27 -8.82 -3.61
C GLY A 20 -16.75 -9.01 -2.16
N PRO A 21 -16.80 -10.25 -1.62
CA PRO A 21 -17.18 -10.48 -0.23
C PRO A 21 -16.31 -9.74 0.78
N LEU A 22 -14.99 -9.76 0.59
CA LEU A 22 -14.05 -9.05 1.45
C LEU A 22 -14.31 -7.53 1.41
N LEU A 23 -14.42 -6.97 0.21
CA LEU A 23 -14.61 -5.54 0.01
C LEU A 23 -15.95 -5.06 0.59
N TRP A 24 -17.01 -5.85 0.40
CA TRP A 24 -18.33 -5.62 0.98
C TRP A 24 -18.29 -5.62 2.51
N GLY A 25 -17.71 -6.64 3.12
CA GLY A 25 -17.62 -6.75 4.57
C GLY A 25 -16.78 -5.66 5.20
N TYR A 26 -15.66 -5.29 4.57
CA TYR A 26 -14.83 -4.15 5.02
C TYR A 26 -15.64 -2.83 4.95
N THR A 27 -16.40 -2.63 3.88
CA THR A 27 -17.23 -1.41 3.70
C THR A 27 -18.32 -1.30 4.76
N HIS A 28 -19.02 -2.38 5.06
CA HIS A 28 -20.03 -2.41 6.11
C HIS A 28 -19.44 -2.18 7.51
N TRP A 29 -18.27 -2.82 7.80
CA TRP A 29 -17.56 -2.58 9.04
C TRP A 29 -17.12 -1.11 9.17
N LEU A 30 -16.62 -0.50 8.08
CA LEU A 30 -16.24 0.90 8.05
C LEU A 30 -17.44 1.81 8.36
N ILE A 31 -18.55 1.65 7.63
CA ILE A 31 -19.77 2.47 7.83
C ILE A 31 -20.30 2.33 9.25
N LYS A 32 -20.34 1.11 9.78
CA LYS A 32 -20.76 0.87 11.17
C LYS A 32 -19.89 1.64 12.16
N ASN A 33 -18.57 1.55 12.03
CA ASN A 33 -17.63 2.25 12.93
C ASN A 33 -17.72 3.77 12.80
N LEU A 34 -17.92 4.30 11.59
CA LEU A 34 -18.11 5.74 11.37
C LEU A 34 -19.37 6.24 12.09
N LYS A 35 -20.47 5.51 11.96
CA LYS A 35 -21.76 5.82 12.63
C LYS A 35 -21.67 5.72 14.15
N GLU A 36 -21.07 4.65 14.69
CA GLU A 36 -20.91 4.44 16.13
C GLU A 36 -20.01 5.50 16.80
N ARG A 37 -19.10 6.11 16.04
CA ARG A 37 -18.19 7.17 16.50
C ARG A 37 -18.64 8.56 16.10
N GLU A 38 -19.79 8.70 15.46
CA GLU A 38 -20.36 9.95 14.95
C GLU A 38 -19.48 10.72 13.98
N ILE A 39 -18.53 10.03 13.30
CA ILE A 39 -17.62 10.62 12.32
C ILE A 39 -18.38 10.88 11.02
N LYS A 40 -18.48 12.14 10.63
CA LYS A 40 -19.26 12.63 9.48
C LYS A 40 -18.45 12.84 8.21
N LYS A 41 -17.12 12.76 8.27
CA LYS A 41 -16.22 13.03 7.16
C LYS A 41 -15.18 11.92 7.02
N VAL A 42 -15.03 11.37 5.82
CA VAL A 42 -14.06 10.31 5.52
C VAL A 42 -13.26 10.59 4.27
N TYR A 43 -11.93 10.43 4.36
CA TYR A 43 -11.01 10.56 3.23
C TYR A 43 -10.43 9.20 2.84
N PHE A 44 -10.66 8.81 1.59
CA PHE A 44 -10.04 7.64 0.98
C PHE A 44 -8.70 8.03 0.37
N LEU A 45 -7.61 7.46 0.90
CA LEU A 45 -6.26 7.82 0.45
C LEU A 45 -5.96 7.22 -0.93
N SER A 46 -5.31 8.01 -1.79
CA SER A 46 -5.12 7.62 -3.18
C SER A 46 -4.33 6.33 -3.36
N ARG A 47 -4.64 5.70 -4.47
CA ARG A 47 -4.39 4.36 -4.97
C ARG A 47 -5.24 3.32 -4.25
N ASP A 48 -4.86 2.91 -3.06
CA ASP A 48 -5.48 1.76 -2.38
C ASP A 48 -6.89 2.08 -1.87
N GLY A 49 -7.18 3.33 -1.51
CA GLY A 49 -8.51 3.79 -1.10
C GLY A 49 -9.52 3.93 -2.25
N TYR A 50 -9.07 3.94 -3.53
CA TYR A 50 -9.94 4.18 -4.68
C TYR A 50 -11.10 3.17 -4.78
N ILE A 51 -10.79 1.88 -4.80
CA ILE A 51 -11.81 0.86 -4.93
C ILE A 51 -12.67 0.75 -3.67
N ILE A 52 -12.11 1.07 -2.50
CA ILE A 52 -12.84 1.11 -1.24
C ILE A 52 -13.87 2.26 -1.27
N GLN A 53 -13.48 3.43 -1.79
CA GLN A 53 -14.43 4.55 -1.98
C GLN A 53 -15.58 4.15 -2.90
N LYS A 54 -15.29 3.48 -4.02
CA LYS A 54 -16.35 3.02 -4.94
C LYS A 54 -17.30 2.02 -4.29
N ALA A 55 -16.80 1.15 -3.44
CA ALA A 55 -17.64 0.25 -2.65
C ALA A 55 -18.46 1.02 -1.59
N PHE A 56 -17.84 1.99 -0.93
CA PHE A 56 -18.50 2.85 0.05
C PHE A 56 -19.64 3.62 -0.57
N GLU A 57 -19.45 4.24 -1.73
CA GLU A 57 -20.49 4.97 -2.47
C GLU A 57 -21.71 4.08 -2.83
N LEU A 58 -21.51 2.76 -3.06
CA LEU A 58 -22.58 1.82 -3.35
C LEU A 58 -23.42 1.43 -2.11
N VAL A 59 -22.79 1.41 -0.93
CA VAL A 59 -23.43 0.95 0.31
C VAL A 59 -23.96 2.12 1.14
N ASN A 60 -23.35 3.28 1.04
CA ASN A 60 -23.63 4.47 1.86
C ASN A 60 -24.61 5.46 1.19
N SER A 61 -25.49 5.00 0.28
CA SER A 61 -26.37 5.85 -0.53
C SER A 61 -27.26 6.80 0.28
N ASP A 62 -27.68 6.41 1.48
CA ASP A 62 -28.64 7.14 2.32
C ASP A 62 -28.01 7.75 3.58
N SER A 63 -26.68 7.88 3.63
CA SER A 63 -25.98 8.37 4.82
C SER A 63 -25.50 9.81 4.65
N ASP A 64 -25.50 10.55 5.76
CA ASP A 64 -24.97 11.91 5.90
C ASP A 64 -23.44 11.95 6.09
N ILE A 65 -22.73 10.85 5.80
CA ILE A 65 -21.28 10.79 5.87
C ILE A 65 -20.68 11.30 4.56
N GLU A 66 -20.03 12.46 4.60
CA GLU A 66 -19.29 13.00 3.47
C GLU A 66 -18.07 12.15 3.16
N ASN A 67 -17.89 11.77 1.89
CA ASN A 67 -16.73 11.02 1.45
C ASN A 67 -15.92 11.78 0.41
N HIS A 68 -14.59 11.76 0.57
CA HIS A 68 -13.64 12.46 -0.29
C HIS A 68 -12.51 11.55 -0.71
N TYR A 69 -12.01 11.74 -1.94
CA TYR A 69 -10.78 11.09 -2.40
C TYR A 69 -9.61 12.03 -2.18
N LEU A 70 -8.69 11.65 -1.29
CA LEU A 70 -7.54 12.48 -0.95
C LEU A 70 -6.30 12.01 -1.71
N GLU A 71 -5.83 12.82 -2.64
CA GLU A 71 -4.67 12.51 -3.47
C GLU A 71 -3.38 12.77 -2.70
N VAL A 72 -2.93 11.75 -1.97
CA VAL A 72 -1.71 11.74 -1.15
C VAL A 72 -0.91 10.46 -1.39
N SER A 73 0.37 10.46 -1.05
CA SER A 73 1.24 9.30 -1.06
C SER A 73 2.26 9.39 0.08
N ARG A 74 2.99 8.30 0.34
CA ARG A 74 4.12 8.35 1.30
C ARG A 74 5.13 9.45 0.93
N ARG A 75 5.44 9.61 -0.36
CA ARG A 75 6.37 10.64 -0.84
C ARG A 75 5.80 12.04 -0.67
N SER A 76 4.57 12.27 -1.14
CA SER A 76 3.95 13.60 -1.13
C SER A 76 3.60 14.12 0.28
N LEU A 77 3.56 13.24 1.29
CA LEU A 77 3.40 13.61 2.70
C LEU A 77 4.75 13.69 3.44
N ARG A 78 5.75 12.89 3.05
CA ARG A 78 7.05 12.85 3.73
C ARG A 78 7.97 13.98 3.29
N VAL A 79 8.13 14.21 1.98
CA VAL A 79 9.05 15.22 1.47
C VAL A 79 8.72 16.62 2.01
N PRO A 80 7.45 17.05 2.05
CA PRO A 80 7.07 18.35 2.61
C PRO A 80 7.48 18.59 4.07
N ILE A 81 7.71 17.57 4.87
CA ILE A 81 8.08 17.70 6.28
C ILE A 81 9.57 17.53 6.57
N LEU A 82 10.41 17.25 5.58
CA LEU A 82 11.85 17.06 5.76
C LEU A 82 12.58 18.32 6.27
N TRP A 83 12.04 19.52 6.01
CA TRP A 83 12.64 20.76 6.51
C TRP A 83 12.53 20.92 8.02
N MET A 84 11.59 20.24 8.69
CA MET A 84 11.39 20.29 10.14
C MET A 84 12.57 19.66 10.88
N ASP A 85 13.08 18.55 10.36
CA ASP A 85 14.34 17.93 10.76
C ASP A 85 14.98 17.33 9.51
N SER A 86 15.95 18.06 8.96
CA SER A 86 16.68 17.67 7.74
C SER A 86 17.92 16.81 8.03
N SER A 87 18.03 16.22 9.21
CA SER A 87 19.11 15.28 9.52
C SER A 87 18.97 13.96 8.74
N PHE A 88 20.08 13.32 8.43
CA PHE A 88 20.09 12.02 7.76
C PHE A 88 19.37 10.93 8.57
N GLU A 89 19.52 10.99 9.90
CA GLU A 89 18.85 10.06 10.82
C GLU A 89 17.32 10.24 10.80
N ALA A 90 16.84 11.49 10.78
CA ALA A 90 15.40 11.77 10.67
C ALA A 90 14.84 11.22 9.35
N LEU A 91 15.52 11.44 8.22
CA LEU A 91 15.15 10.85 6.95
C LEU A 91 15.05 9.33 7.05
N LEU A 92 16.10 8.65 7.53
CA LEU A 92 16.14 7.19 7.63
C LEU A 92 15.03 6.64 8.53
N SER A 93 14.61 7.37 9.56
CA SER A 93 13.49 7.00 10.42
C SER A 93 12.14 6.99 9.70
N MET A 94 12.00 7.78 8.64
CA MET A 94 10.80 7.91 7.82
C MET A 94 10.78 6.96 6.62
N LEU A 95 11.91 6.32 6.29
CA LEU A 95 11.99 5.39 5.15
C LEU A 95 11.57 3.98 5.53
N SER A 96 10.83 3.33 4.64
CA SER A 96 10.45 1.92 4.73
C SER A 96 11.24 1.11 3.71
N ILE A 97 12.55 0.95 3.94
CA ILE A 97 13.42 0.17 3.05
C ILE A 97 13.22 -1.32 3.34
N SER A 98 12.85 -2.11 2.35
CA SER A 98 12.67 -3.56 2.49
C SER A 98 14.00 -4.28 2.69
N GLU A 99 14.87 -4.29 1.69
CA GLU A 99 16.22 -4.86 1.73
C GLU A 99 17.28 -3.85 1.30
N LYS A 100 17.07 -3.19 0.18
CA LYS A 100 17.96 -2.18 -0.41
C LYS A 100 17.14 -1.07 -1.07
N ILE A 101 17.78 0.07 -1.29
CA ILE A 101 17.23 1.22 -2.03
C ILE A 101 18.22 1.65 -3.11
N SER A 102 17.75 1.96 -4.31
CA SER A 102 18.57 2.54 -5.36
C SER A 102 18.86 4.02 -5.08
N LEU A 103 19.91 4.57 -5.67
CA LEU A 103 20.21 6.00 -5.58
C LEU A 103 19.03 6.84 -6.16
N GLN A 104 18.41 6.41 -7.27
CA GLN A 104 17.24 7.06 -7.83
C GLN A 104 16.08 7.11 -6.83
N SER A 105 15.72 5.97 -6.23
CA SER A 105 14.67 5.92 -5.22
C SER A 105 15.00 6.74 -3.97
N PHE A 106 16.28 6.84 -3.62
CA PHE A 106 16.74 7.71 -2.53
C PHE A 106 16.50 9.19 -2.86
N PHE A 107 16.84 9.62 -4.09
CA PHE A 107 16.57 11.00 -4.56
C PHE A 107 15.05 11.29 -4.60
N ASP A 108 14.23 10.34 -5.01
CA ASP A 108 12.76 10.45 -4.92
C ASP A 108 12.29 10.62 -3.46
N CYS A 109 12.95 9.93 -2.52
CA CYS A 109 12.65 10.04 -1.10
C CYS A 109 12.97 11.40 -0.49
N ILE A 110 13.97 12.11 -1.01
CA ILE A 110 14.37 13.45 -0.57
C ILE A 110 13.76 14.57 -1.43
N GLY A 111 13.03 14.21 -2.49
CA GLY A 111 12.32 15.16 -3.34
C GLY A 111 13.17 15.91 -4.35
N LEU A 112 14.38 15.45 -4.62
CA LEU A 112 15.29 16.08 -5.58
C LEU A 112 15.38 15.28 -6.88
N ASP A 113 15.64 15.99 -7.98
CA ASP A 113 15.90 15.40 -9.28
C ASP A 113 17.37 14.98 -9.39
N MET A 114 17.62 13.67 -9.42
CA MET A 114 18.97 13.09 -9.45
C MET A 114 19.81 13.60 -10.62
N ASP A 115 19.17 13.85 -11.77
CA ASP A 115 19.89 14.29 -12.97
C ASP A 115 20.57 15.67 -12.83
N LYS A 116 20.08 16.51 -11.93
CA LYS A 116 20.67 17.82 -11.63
C LYS A 116 21.95 17.74 -10.80
N TYR A 117 22.24 16.59 -10.20
CA TYR A 117 23.35 16.42 -9.25
C TYR A 117 24.37 15.37 -9.73
N ARG A 118 24.45 15.10 -11.04
CA ARG A 118 25.32 14.05 -11.60
C ARG A 118 26.81 14.24 -11.24
N GLU A 119 27.31 15.45 -11.30
CA GLU A 119 28.71 15.78 -10.93
C GLU A 119 28.94 15.51 -9.44
N LEU A 120 28.10 16.04 -8.58
CA LEU A 120 28.17 15.82 -7.13
C LEU A 120 28.08 14.34 -6.74
N ILE A 121 27.21 13.58 -7.41
CA ILE A 121 27.10 12.12 -7.23
C ILE A 121 28.44 11.44 -7.55
N THR A 122 29.09 11.83 -8.66
CA THR A 122 30.37 11.28 -9.08
C THR A 122 31.51 11.66 -8.12
N GLU A 123 31.54 12.91 -7.62
CA GLU A 123 32.50 13.38 -6.60
C GLU A 123 32.44 12.55 -5.32
N HIS A 124 31.24 12.06 -4.97
CA HIS A 124 31.02 11.16 -3.83
C HIS A 124 31.21 9.67 -4.17
N HIS A 125 31.86 9.34 -5.28
CA HIS A 125 32.12 7.95 -5.73
C HIS A 125 30.84 7.11 -5.85
N LEU A 126 29.73 7.74 -6.23
CA LEU A 126 28.44 7.09 -6.50
C LEU A 126 28.09 7.23 -7.99
N ASN A 127 27.16 6.41 -8.45
CA ASN A 127 26.62 6.47 -9.80
C ASN A 127 25.13 6.08 -9.80
N LYS A 128 24.45 6.22 -10.96
CA LYS A 128 23.02 5.94 -11.11
C LYS A 128 22.61 4.51 -10.72
N ASP A 129 23.55 3.56 -10.81
CA ASP A 129 23.29 2.14 -10.52
C ASP A 129 23.65 1.77 -9.06
N SER A 130 24.02 2.75 -8.24
CA SER A 130 24.36 2.54 -6.82
C SER A 130 23.16 2.11 -6.01
N PHE A 131 23.36 1.11 -5.13
CA PHE A 131 22.36 0.60 -4.20
C PHE A 131 22.87 0.61 -2.76
N PHE A 132 21.95 0.86 -1.82
CA PHE A 132 22.25 0.92 -0.39
C PHE A 132 21.40 -0.10 0.35
N TYR A 133 22.06 -1.03 1.04
CA TYR A 133 21.39 -2.05 1.83
C TYR A 133 20.95 -1.46 3.17
N ARG A 134 19.73 -1.79 3.59
CA ARG A 134 19.15 -1.36 4.87
C ARG A 134 20.07 -1.55 6.06
N LYS A 135 20.86 -2.63 6.08
CA LYS A 135 21.81 -2.96 7.15
C LYS A 135 22.91 -1.90 7.29
N ASN A 136 23.37 -1.33 6.17
CA ASN A 136 24.59 -0.54 6.08
C ASN A 136 24.35 0.91 5.68
N ILE A 137 23.13 1.29 5.34
CA ILE A 137 22.82 2.63 4.79
C ILE A 137 23.25 3.74 5.76
N ARG A 138 23.08 3.55 7.07
CA ARG A 138 23.49 4.50 8.11
C ARG A 138 25.00 4.76 8.13
N ASN A 139 25.80 3.74 7.81
CA ASN A 139 27.24 3.77 7.88
C ASN A 139 27.88 3.98 6.50
N ASN A 140 27.10 4.26 5.46
CA ASN A 140 27.62 4.52 4.14
C ASN A 140 28.13 5.95 4.05
N ILE A 141 29.45 6.13 4.12
CA ILE A 141 30.13 7.43 4.17
C ILE A 141 29.82 8.25 2.91
N ASN A 142 29.86 7.63 1.72
CA ASN A 142 29.63 8.32 0.45
C ASN A 142 28.21 8.88 0.39
N LEU A 143 27.21 8.09 0.75
CA LEU A 143 25.81 8.53 0.79
C LEU A 143 25.59 9.61 1.86
N THR A 144 26.18 9.45 3.05
CA THR A 144 26.04 10.43 4.13
C THR A 144 26.67 11.77 3.75
N ASN A 145 27.84 11.77 3.09
CA ASN A 145 28.48 12.99 2.64
C ASN A 145 27.71 13.65 1.49
N LEU A 146 27.23 12.87 0.52
CA LEU A 146 26.32 13.37 -0.52
C LEU A 146 25.09 14.03 0.11
N TYR A 147 24.43 13.36 1.07
CA TYR A 147 23.25 13.91 1.75
C TYR A 147 23.54 15.25 2.45
N ARG A 148 24.71 15.38 3.13
CA ARG A 148 25.10 16.64 3.77
C ARG A 148 25.23 17.79 2.77
N HIS A 149 25.82 17.55 1.60
CA HIS A 149 25.90 18.57 0.55
C HIS A 149 24.52 18.94 -0.01
N LEU A 150 23.60 17.99 -0.10
CA LEU A 150 22.24 18.22 -0.58
C LEU A 150 21.31 18.85 0.46
N GLN A 151 21.71 18.95 1.73
CA GLN A 151 20.81 19.27 2.85
C GLN A 151 20.10 20.61 2.69
N ASN A 152 20.77 21.63 2.16
CA ASN A 152 20.17 22.94 1.92
C ASN A 152 19.11 22.89 0.82
N ASP A 153 19.37 22.16 -0.26
CA ASP A 153 18.44 22.00 -1.38
C ASP A 153 17.23 21.16 -0.97
N ILE A 154 17.45 20.10 -0.17
CA ILE A 154 16.41 19.29 0.43
C ILE A 154 15.49 20.19 1.28
N LYS A 155 16.06 21.01 2.16
CA LYS A 155 15.30 21.91 3.02
C LYS A 155 14.47 22.91 2.21
N LYS A 156 15.08 23.56 1.22
CA LYS A 156 14.42 24.53 0.34
C LYS A 156 13.27 23.90 -0.46
N ASN A 157 13.53 22.74 -1.08
CA ASN A 157 12.50 22.01 -1.83
C ASN A 157 11.35 21.56 -0.90
N SER A 158 11.69 21.01 0.26
CA SER A 158 10.73 20.57 1.26
C SER A 158 9.80 21.70 1.72
N GLN A 159 10.32 22.90 1.97
CA GLN A 159 9.52 24.07 2.34
C GLN A 159 8.58 24.50 1.23
N THR A 160 9.04 24.46 -0.03
CA THR A 160 8.19 24.75 -1.19
C THR A 160 7.05 23.73 -1.31
N GLU A 161 7.37 22.43 -1.23
CA GLU A 161 6.36 21.39 -1.27
C GLU A 161 5.41 21.44 -0.07
N PHE A 162 5.89 21.87 1.12
CA PHE A 162 5.05 22.04 2.30
C PHE A 162 3.96 23.13 2.09
N SER A 163 4.34 24.26 1.51
CA SER A 163 3.38 25.33 1.23
C SER A 163 2.29 24.90 0.24
N LEU A 164 2.67 24.09 -0.79
CA LEU A 164 1.72 23.55 -1.75
C LEU A 164 0.81 22.49 -1.11
N LEU A 165 1.37 21.60 -0.29
CA LEU A 165 0.59 20.59 0.45
C LEU A 165 -0.38 21.26 1.41
N GLN A 166 0.05 22.29 2.15
CA GLN A 166 -0.82 23.06 3.06
C GLN A 166 -2.02 23.64 2.30
N THR A 167 -1.78 24.29 1.16
CA THR A 167 -2.85 24.85 0.34
C THR A 167 -3.79 23.75 -0.20
N TYR A 168 -3.24 22.60 -0.62
CA TYR A 168 -4.03 21.46 -1.07
C TYR A 168 -4.91 20.89 0.06
N LEU A 169 -4.36 20.69 1.26
CA LEU A 169 -5.13 20.18 2.40
C LEU A 169 -6.25 21.13 2.81
N HIS A 170 -5.99 22.44 2.76
CA HIS A 170 -7.01 23.46 2.99
C HIS A 170 -8.12 23.42 1.91
N GLN A 171 -7.73 23.32 0.62
CA GLN A 171 -8.67 23.15 -0.50
C GLN A 171 -9.56 21.91 -0.32
N MET A 172 -9.01 20.83 0.21
CA MET A 172 -9.73 19.58 0.50
C MET A 172 -10.47 19.61 1.85
N ARG A 173 -10.43 20.69 2.60
CA ARG A 173 -11.05 20.87 3.94
C ARG A 173 -10.64 19.78 4.93
N VAL A 174 -9.33 19.45 4.95
CA VAL A 174 -8.77 18.43 5.86
C VAL A 174 -8.54 19.06 7.22
N GLU A 175 -9.60 19.12 8.05
CA GLU A 175 -9.63 19.75 9.36
C GLU A 175 -10.72 19.14 10.25
N GLY A 176 -10.62 19.34 11.56
CA GLY A 176 -11.58 18.86 12.55
C GLY A 176 -11.52 17.36 12.76
N GLU A 177 -12.65 16.75 13.05
CA GLU A 177 -12.78 15.30 13.22
C GLU A 177 -13.09 14.61 11.90
N PHE A 178 -12.25 13.65 11.52
CA PHE A 178 -12.43 12.89 10.28
C PHE A 178 -11.75 11.52 10.34
N ALA A 179 -12.22 10.64 9.44
CA ALA A 179 -11.58 9.36 9.20
C ALA A 179 -10.68 9.39 7.97
N ILE A 180 -9.65 8.56 7.97
CA ILE A 180 -8.90 8.18 6.76
C ILE A 180 -9.00 6.68 6.52
N VAL A 181 -9.04 6.30 5.25
CA VAL A 181 -9.21 4.92 4.80
C VAL A 181 -8.10 4.54 3.82
N ASP A 182 -7.44 3.43 4.10
CA ASP A 182 -6.36 2.87 3.29
C ASP A 182 -6.30 1.35 3.54
N ILE A 183 -5.54 0.59 2.75
CA ILE A 183 -5.33 -0.84 3.08
C ILE A 183 -4.51 -1.03 4.34
N GLY A 184 -3.62 -0.08 4.68
CA GLY A 184 -3.03 0.06 6.00
C GLY A 184 -1.60 -0.38 6.16
N TRP A 185 -1.37 -1.19 7.11
CA TRP A 185 -0.24 -1.89 7.74
C TRP A 185 0.39 -1.17 8.93
N SER A 186 0.82 0.09 8.83
CA SER A 186 1.60 0.72 9.92
C SER A 186 1.14 2.11 10.34
N GLY A 187 0.20 2.70 9.62
CA GLY A 187 -0.23 4.08 9.88
C GLY A 187 0.79 5.16 9.46
N GLY A 188 1.75 4.81 8.59
CA GLY A 188 2.79 5.77 8.18
C GLY A 188 2.26 7.02 7.48
N MET A 189 1.25 6.89 6.61
CA MET A 189 0.62 8.02 5.96
C MET A 189 -0.15 8.89 6.96
N GLN A 190 -0.88 8.27 7.91
CA GLN A 190 -1.56 8.98 8.99
C GLN A 190 -0.56 9.80 9.83
N ARG A 191 0.58 9.20 10.21
CA ARG A 191 1.64 9.89 10.95
C ARG A 191 2.13 11.14 10.23
N PHE A 192 2.41 11.06 8.93
CA PHE A 192 2.89 12.20 8.16
C PHE A 192 1.82 13.28 8.01
N LEU A 193 0.57 12.88 7.76
CA LEU A 193 -0.56 13.79 7.69
C LEU A 193 -0.77 14.50 9.04
N GLN A 194 -0.76 13.76 10.14
CA GLN A 194 -0.89 14.30 11.51
C GLN A 194 0.22 15.33 11.80
N LYS A 195 1.50 15.00 11.49
CA LYS A 195 2.62 15.94 11.64
C LYS A 195 2.42 17.22 10.83
N THR A 196 1.92 17.09 9.59
CA THR A 196 1.66 18.23 8.72
C THR A 196 0.57 19.12 9.33
N LEU A 197 -0.57 18.56 9.71
CA LEU A 197 -1.70 19.30 10.28
C LEU A 197 -1.33 19.97 11.62
N ASN A 198 -0.63 19.28 12.49
CA ASN A 198 -0.10 19.85 13.74
C ASN A 198 0.83 21.05 13.45
N LYS A 199 1.69 20.95 12.42
CA LYS A 199 2.63 22.02 12.07
C LYS A 199 1.95 23.27 11.52
N ILE A 200 0.87 23.12 10.77
CA ILE A 200 0.10 24.27 10.26
C ILE A 200 -0.92 24.80 11.25
N GLY A 201 -1.00 24.20 12.45
CA GLY A 201 -1.88 24.65 13.52
C GLY A 201 -3.37 24.36 13.28
N VAL A 202 -3.67 23.37 12.45
CA VAL A 202 -5.05 22.92 12.19
C VAL A 202 -5.46 21.94 13.26
N GLU A 203 -6.58 22.24 13.97
CA GLU A 203 -7.19 21.27 14.86
C GLU A 203 -7.65 20.04 14.09
N ASN A 204 -7.26 18.87 14.58
CA ASN A 204 -7.54 17.63 13.87
C ASN A 204 -7.63 16.43 14.82
N HIS A 205 -8.60 15.56 14.58
CA HIS A 205 -8.76 14.27 15.22
C HIS A 205 -8.90 13.19 14.15
N ILE A 206 -7.78 12.53 13.84
CA ILE A 206 -7.72 11.54 12.75
C ILE A 206 -7.97 10.14 13.29
N THR A 207 -9.02 9.48 12.78
CA THR A 207 -9.25 8.05 13.00
C THR A 207 -8.92 7.29 11.71
N GLY A 208 -7.92 6.39 11.78
CA GLY A 208 -7.53 5.54 10.66
C GLY A 208 -8.30 4.23 10.63
N PHE A 209 -8.89 3.89 9.48
CA PHE A 209 -9.56 2.62 9.22
C PHE A 209 -8.82 1.87 8.11
N TYR A 210 -8.33 0.68 8.46
CA TYR A 210 -7.45 -0.12 7.62
C TYR A 210 -7.99 -1.53 7.43
N THR A 211 -7.62 -2.19 6.34
CA THR A 211 -7.92 -3.62 6.21
C THR A 211 -7.10 -4.45 7.21
N GLY A 212 -6.00 -3.92 7.72
CA GLY A 212 -5.23 -4.51 8.81
C GLY A 212 -4.16 -3.58 9.39
N VAL A 213 -3.87 -3.75 10.68
CA VAL A 213 -2.79 -3.06 11.40
C VAL A 213 -1.72 -4.07 11.80
N ALA A 214 -0.52 -3.96 11.23
CA ALA A 214 0.58 -4.91 11.42
C ALA A 214 1.47 -4.56 12.63
N PRO A 215 2.25 -5.49 13.18
CA PRO A 215 3.05 -5.28 14.41
C PRO A 215 4.02 -4.09 14.37
N PHE A 216 4.47 -3.71 13.17
CA PHE A 216 5.41 -2.61 13.01
C PHE A 216 4.79 -1.21 13.09
N TYR A 217 3.47 -1.09 13.36
CA TYR A 217 2.80 0.18 13.67
C TYR A 217 3.48 0.94 14.82
N ILE A 218 4.06 0.23 15.79
CA ILE A 218 4.78 0.78 16.95
C ILE A 218 5.85 1.81 16.52
N ARG A 219 6.47 1.63 15.36
CA ARG A 219 7.48 2.58 14.84
C ARG A 219 6.91 3.97 14.60
N ASN A 220 5.66 4.02 14.12
CA ASN A 220 4.97 5.26 13.79
C ASN A 220 4.28 5.89 15.00
N MET A 221 4.09 5.12 16.09
CA MET A 221 3.53 5.61 17.35
C MET A 221 4.56 6.28 18.26
N LYS A 222 5.85 6.24 17.94
CA LYS A 222 6.91 6.82 18.78
C LYS A 222 6.80 8.34 18.91
N ASP A 223 6.43 9.00 17.81
CA ASP A 223 6.41 10.46 17.73
C ASP A 223 4.98 11.03 17.75
N GLU A 224 3.98 10.24 17.39
CA GLU A 224 2.59 10.67 17.25
C GLU A 224 1.65 9.59 17.82
N LYS A 225 0.66 10.01 18.61
CA LYS A 225 -0.41 9.12 19.07
C LYS A 225 -1.42 8.93 17.94
N LEU A 226 -1.40 7.77 17.30
CA LEU A 226 -2.29 7.44 16.18
C LEU A 226 -3.47 6.60 16.65
N ASN A 227 -4.68 6.93 16.19
CA ASN A 227 -5.86 6.09 16.34
C ASN A 227 -5.99 5.19 15.10
N LEU A 228 -5.62 3.91 15.25
CA LEU A 228 -5.57 2.92 14.18
C LEU A 228 -6.62 1.85 14.44
N ASN A 229 -7.39 1.46 13.41
CA ASN A 229 -8.40 0.40 13.51
C ASN A 229 -8.25 -0.55 12.32
N GLY A 230 -8.10 -1.84 12.58
CA GLY A 230 -7.91 -2.88 11.58
C GLY A 230 -9.09 -3.84 11.47
N TYR A 231 -9.53 -4.16 10.25
CA TYR A 231 -10.67 -5.04 9.98
C TYR A 231 -10.36 -6.53 10.10
N LEU A 232 -9.31 -7.01 9.37
CA LEU A 232 -8.95 -8.43 9.34
C LEU A 232 -8.09 -8.83 10.53
N PHE A 233 -7.17 -7.96 10.91
CA PHE A 233 -6.27 -8.12 12.05
C PHE A 233 -5.85 -6.75 12.55
N ASP A 234 -5.64 -6.63 13.86
CA ASP A 234 -5.31 -5.36 14.51
C ASP A 234 -4.36 -5.56 15.68
N TYR A 235 -3.08 -5.38 15.43
CA TYR A 235 -2.05 -5.50 16.47
C TYR A 235 -1.99 -4.28 17.40
N SER A 236 -2.73 -3.21 17.12
CA SER A 236 -2.80 -2.03 17.99
C SER A 236 -3.79 -2.20 19.15
N HIS A 237 -4.82 -3.05 18.97
CA HIS A 237 -5.85 -3.30 19.97
C HIS A 237 -5.86 -4.74 20.47
N HIS A 238 -5.73 -5.71 19.58
CA HIS A 238 -5.76 -7.13 19.93
C HIS A 238 -4.92 -7.95 18.97
N TYR A 239 -4.33 -9.02 19.48
CA TYR A 239 -3.57 -9.94 18.65
C TYR A 239 -4.51 -10.83 17.82
N LYS A 240 -4.42 -10.74 16.50
CA LYS A 240 -4.95 -11.71 15.55
C LYS A 240 -3.90 -11.93 14.48
N GLU A 241 -3.61 -13.18 14.13
CA GLU A 241 -2.55 -13.51 13.15
C GLU A 241 -2.85 -12.84 11.79
N ASP A 242 -1.85 -12.17 11.22
CA ASP A 242 -1.91 -11.68 9.84
C ASP A 242 -1.74 -12.86 8.85
N GLU A 243 -2.86 -13.50 8.52
CA GLU A 243 -2.91 -14.61 7.56
C GLU A 243 -2.71 -14.15 6.10
N ARG A 244 -2.78 -12.84 5.82
CA ARG A 244 -2.53 -12.24 4.52
C ARG A 244 -1.02 -12.17 4.20
N SER A 245 -0.17 -12.11 5.20
CA SER A 245 1.28 -11.93 5.07
C SER A 245 1.97 -12.81 4.00
N PRO A 246 1.59 -14.09 3.78
CA PRO A 246 2.21 -14.93 2.74
C PRO A 246 1.89 -14.51 1.30
N PHE A 247 0.85 -13.71 1.08
CA PHE A 247 0.37 -13.29 -0.24
C PHE A 247 0.05 -11.79 -0.30
N VAL A 248 0.83 -11.01 0.44
CA VAL A 248 0.64 -9.55 0.54
C VAL A 248 0.61 -8.86 -0.83
N GLY A 249 1.47 -9.27 -1.76
CA GLY A 249 1.49 -8.67 -3.10
C GLY A 249 0.21 -8.93 -3.89
N LEU A 250 -0.32 -10.16 -3.87
CA LEU A 250 -1.63 -10.45 -4.47
C LEU A 250 -2.72 -9.60 -3.82
N TYR A 251 -2.70 -9.48 -2.48
CA TYR A 251 -3.69 -8.71 -1.75
C TYR A 251 -3.65 -7.22 -2.15
N GLU A 252 -2.48 -6.59 -2.11
CA GLU A 252 -2.30 -5.18 -2.47
C GLU A 252 -2.68 -4.89 -3.93
N THR A 253 -2.36 -5.81 -4.84
CA THR A 253 -2.70 -5.69 -6.27
C THR A 253 -4.21 -5.51 -6.52
N LEU A 254 -5.06 -6.10 -5.68
CA LEU A 254 -6.52 -5.99 -5.83
C LEU A 254 -7.06 -4.58 -5.57
N PHE A 255 -6.33 -3.75 -4.82
CA PHE A 255 -6.74 -2.39 -4.46
C PHE A 255 -6.15 -1.31 -5.37
N LEU A 256 -5.26 -1.65 -6.30
CA LEU A 256 -4.56 -0.68 -7.13
C LEU A 256 -5.50 0.16 -8.01
N GLU A 257 -5.34 1.49 -7.94
CA GLU A 257 -5.92 2.43 -8.91
C GLU A 257 -5.12 2.37 -10.24
N GLY A 258 -5.77 2.63 -11.37
CA GLY A 258 -5.13 2.72 -12.70
C GLY A 258 -4.32 4.00 -12.94
N ARG A 259 -3.81 4.63 -11.89
CA ARG A 259 -3.01 5.86 -11.94
C ARG A 259 -1.76 5.72 -11.09
N GLY A 260 -0.69 6.41 -11.48
CA GLY A 260 0.56 6.42 -10.72
C GLY A 260 0.41 7.08 -9.35
N SER A 261 1.37 6.82 -8.48
CA SER A 261 1.44 7.40 -7.14
C SER A 261 1.58 8.93 -7.20
N VAL A 262 1.04 9.65 -6.22
CA VAL A 262 1.20 11.10 -6.14
C VAL A 262 2.67 11.44 -5.87
N LYS A 263 3.24 12.28 -6.74
CA LYS A 263 4.62 12.77 -6.64
C LYS A 263 4.69 14.01 -5.75
N CYS A 264 4.00 15.06 -6.14
CA CYS A 264 3.98 16.35 -5.44
C CYS A 264 2.71 17.10 -5.80
N TYR A 265 2.63 18.38 -5.44
CA TYR A 265 1.51 19.25 -5.80
C TYR A 265 2.00 20.39 -6.68
N ARG A 266 1.10 20.84 -7.56
CA ARG A 266 1.37 21.95 -8.46
C ARG A 266 0.23 22.97 -8.43
N LYS A 267 0.59 24.23 -8.40
CA LYS A 267 -0.34 25.35 -8.54
C LYS A 267 -0.76 25.46 -10.01
N ILE A 268 -2.04 25.37 -10.28
CA ILE A 268 -2.64 25.58 -11.61
C ILE A 268 -3.11 27.03 -11.76
N SER A 269 -3.73 27.57 -10.69
CA SER A 269 -4.12 28.98 -10.55
C SER A 269 -3.99 29.40 -9.09
N ASP A 270 -4.29 30.66 -8.77
CA ASP A 270 -4.15 31.17 -7.40
C ASP A 270 -4.96 30.36 -6.39
N ASN A 271 -6.09 29.80 -6.78
CA ASN A 271 -7.00 29.07 -5.92
C ASN A 271 -7.09 27.57 -6.22
N LEU A 272 -6.23 27.03 -7.12
CA LEU A 272 -6.31 25.63 -7.50
C LEU A 272 -4.95 24.95 -7.44
N ILE A 273 -4.82 24.02 -6.51
CA ILE A 273 -3.71 23.09 -6.39
C ILE A 273 -4.16 21.71 -6.86
N THR A 274 -3.35 21.06 -7.67
CA THR A 274 -3.59 19.68 -8.13
C THR A 274 -2.41 18.78 -7.80
N ALA A 275 -2.70 17.49 -7.63
CA ALA A 275 -1.68 16.47 -7.45
C ALA A 275 -1.00 16.16 -8.80
N GLU A 276 0.31 16.23 -8.84
CA GLU A 276 1.14 15.67 -9.91
C GLU A 276 1.49 14.22 -9.55
N ARG A 277 1.34 13.30 -10.49
CA ARG A 277 1.56 11.87 -10.27
C ARG A 277 2.75 11.37 -11.08
N TYR A 278 3.42 10.35 -10.56
CA TYR A 278 4.35 9.56 -11.35
C TYR A 278 3.64 8.89 -12.53
N PRO A 279 4.37 8.53 -13.60
CA PRO A 279 3.84 7.62 -14.60
C PRO A 279 3.31 6.34 -13.94
N TYR A 280 2.23 5.78 -14.52
CA TYR A 280 1.68 4.53 -14.01
C TYR A 280 2.66 3.38 -14.24
N GLU A 281 3.01 2.64 -13.21
CA GLU A 281 4.07 1.63 -13.23
C GLU A 281 3.73 0.45 -14.16
N TYR A 282 2.44 0.15 -14.33
CA TYR A 282 1.94 -0.97 -15.15
C TYR A 282 1.72 -0.63 -16.63
N LYS A 283 2.25 0.48 -17.12
CA LYS A 283 2.07 0.93 -18.52
C LYS A 283 2.63 -0.03 -19.58
N THR A 284 3.70 -0.74 -19.25
CA THR A 284 4.40 -1.62 -20.18
C THR A 284 3.60 -2.89 -20.52
N ASN A 285 2.66 -3.28 -19.68
CA ASN A 285 1.78 -4.44 -19.87
C ASN A 285 0.31 -4.01 -19.76
N ASN A 286 -0.22 -3.41 -20.83
CA ASN A 286 -1.59 -2.92 -20.91
C ASN A 286 -2.67 -3.92 -20.42
N ASN A 287 -2.38 -5.21 -20.48
CA ASN A 287 -3.30 -6.26 -20.05
C ASN A 287 -3.40 -6.41 -18.52
N GLU A 288 -2.38 -6.07 -17.75
CA GLU A 288 -2.40 -6.26 -16.28
C GLU A 288 -3.38 -5.34 -15.60
N TYR A 289 -3.38 -4.06 -15.96
CA TYR A 289 -4.38 -3.14 -15.44
C TYR A 289 -5.80 -3.56 -15.81
N LEU A 290 -6.02 -4.03 -17.04
CA LEU A 290 -7.32 -4.52 -17.48
C LEU A 290 -7.78 -5.76 -16.69
N ILE A 291 -6.84 -6.63 -16.29
CA ILE A 291 -7.10 -7.76 -15.41
C ILE A 291 -7.54 -7.29 -14.02
N ILE A 292 -6.78 -6.38 -13.42
CA ILE A 292 -7.07 -5.81 -12.09
C ILE A 292 -8.44 -5.12 -12.13
N LYS A 293 -8.66 -4.26 -13.14
CA LYS A 293 -9.93 -3.56 -13.32
C LYS A 293 -11.10 -4.53 -13.46
N LYS A 294 -10.97 -5.60 -14.25
CA LYS A 294 -12.01 -6.62 -14.40
C LYS A 294 -12.35 -7.29 -13.06
N ILE A 295 -11.34 -7.60 -12.25
CA ILE A 295 -11.54 -8.15 -10.90
C ILE A 295 -12.30 -7.15 -10.03
N GLN A 296 -11.93 -5.88 -10.05
CA GLN A 296 -12.56 -4.81 -9.30
C GLN A 296 -14.00 -4.55 -9.74
N ASP A 297 -14.26 -4.48 -11.04
CA ASP A 297 -15.61 -4.26 -11.60
C ASP A 297 -16.58 -5.39 -11.16
N GLU A 298 -16.12 -6.63 -11.15
CA GLU A 298 -16.94 -7.75 -10.69
C GLU A 298 -17.10 -7.80 -9.15
N ALA A 299 -16.12 -7.31 -8.40
CA ALA A 299 -16.26 -7.14 -6.96
C ALA A 299 -17.33 -6.08 -6.62
N LEU A 300 -17.34 -4.94 -7.33
CA LEU A 300 -18.39 -3.93 -7.19
C LEU A 300 -19.76 -4.45 -7.63
N LYS A 301 -19.81 -5.30 -8.66
CA LYS A 301 -21.04 -5.97 -9.07
C LYS A 301 -21.55 -6.93 -8.00
N PHE A 302 -20.67 -7.68 -7.33
CA PHE A 302 -21.06 -8.49 -6.18
C PHE A 302 -21.74 -7.64 -5.11
N ILE A 303 -21.18 -6.46 -4.79
CA ILE A 303 -21.74 -5.53 -3.80
C ILE A 303 -23.15 -5.10 -4.23
N LYS A 304 -23.35 -4.68 -5.47
CA LYS A 304 -24.67 -4.31 -6.00
C LYS A 304 -25.68 -5.46 -5.91
N ASP A 305 -25.26 -6.66 -6.30
CA ASP A 305 -26.12 -7.83 -6.31
C ASP A 305 -26.53 -8.21 -4.86
N ILE A 306 -25.59 -8.15 -3.89
CA ILE A 306 -25.88 -8.55 -2.51
C ILE A 306 -26.72 -7.48 -1.77
N GLU A 307 -26.45 -6.19 -1.98
CA GLU A 307 -27.25 -5.11 -1.39
C GLU A 307 -28.71 -5.12 -1.88
N SER A 308 -28.97 -5.64 -3.09
CA SER A 308 -30.34 -5.80 -3.62
C SER A 308 -31.12 -6.97 -2.97
N MET A 309 -30.45 -7.81 -2.16
CA MET A 309 -31.07 -8.98 -1.53
C MET A 309 -31.55 -8.63 -0.11
N GLU A 310 -32.87 -8.47 0.11
CA GLU A 310 -33.41 -8.16 1.45
C GLU A 310 -32.98 -9.17 2.53
N ILE A 311 -32.89 -10.46 2.15
CA ILE A 311 -32.52 -11.52 3.08
C ILE A 311 -31.15 -11.36 3.71
N ILE A 312 -30.23 -10.60 3.07
CA ILE A 312 -28.87 -10.42 3.56
C ILE A 312 -28.82 -9.70 4.92
N LYS A 313 -29.82 -8.88 5.21
CA LYS A 313 -29.93 -8.13 6.47
C LYS A 313 -30.06 -9.04 7.70
N TYR A 314 -30.46 -10.30 7.50
CA TYR A 314 -30.61 -11.31 8.55
C TYR A 314 -29.37 -12.17 8.78
N PHE A 315 -28.33 -12.02 7.96
CA PHE A 315 -27.09 -12.78 8.10
C PHE A 315 -26.00 -11.93 8.73
N ASN A 316 -25.32 -12.50 9.72
CA ASN A 316 -24.15 -11.89 10.33
C ASN A 316 -22.91 -12.67 9.88
N PHE A 317 -22.11 -12.08 8.98
CA PHE A 317 -20.87 -12.69 8.51
C PHE A 317 -19.68 -12.11 9.28
N SER A 318 -18.80 -12.99 9.74
CA SER A 318 -17.52 -12.56 10.31
C SER A 318 -16.54 -12.09 9.21
N SER A 319 -15.55 -11.31 9.58
CA SER A 319 -14.47 -10.94 8.65
C SER A 319 -13.74 -12.18 8.10
N ASP A 320 -13.65 -13.27 8.89
CA ASP A 320 -13.03 -14.52 8.45
C ASP A 320 -13.87 -15.26 7.40
N ASP A 321 -15.20 -15.26 7.51
CA ASP A 321 -16.07 -15.85 6.51
C ASP A 321 -15.93 -15.13 5.17
N LEU A 322 -15.95 -13.80 5.19
CA LEU A 322 -15.88 -12.97 3.98
C LEU A 322 -14.46 -12.96 3.34
N PHE A 323 -13.44 -13.18 4.13
CA PHE A 323 -12.06 -13.32 3.66
C PHE A 323 -11.70 -14.74 3.21
N SER A 324 -12.50 -15.74 3.54
CA SER A 324 -12.18 -17.18 3.42
C SER A 324 -11.78 -17.60 2.00
N ASN A 325 -12.51 -17.15 0.97
CA ASN A 325 -12.23 -17.51 -0.42
C ASN A 325 -10.90 -16.89 -0.91
N LEU A 326 -10.67 -15.61 -0.65
CA LEU A 326 -9.42 -14.96 -1.01
C LEU A 326 -8.25 -15.56 -0.23
N LYS A 327 -8.42 -15.82 1.06
CA LYS A 327 -7.45 -16.51 1.91
C LYS A 327 -7.09 -17.89 1.36
N LYS A 328 -8.07 -18.67 0.90
CA LYS A 328 -7.85 -19.98 0.27
C LYS A 328 -6.94 -19.88 -0.95
N VAL A 329 -7.22 -18.95 -1.86
CA VAL A 329 -6.36 -18.71 -3.04
C VAL A 329 -4.97 -18.23 -2.60
N GLY A 330 -4.89 -17.29 -1.67
CA GLY A 330 -3.62 -16.75 -1.18
C GLY A 330 -2.72 -17.77 -0.50
N LEU A 331 -3.28 -18.62 0.36
CA LEU A 331 -2.52 -19.59 1.16
C LEU A 331 -2.32 -20.95 0.48
N ASN A 332 -3.26 -21.37 -0.36
CA ASN A 332 -3.22 -22.66 -1.04
C ASN A 332 -3.66 -22.54 -2.50
N PRO A 333 -2.93 -21.78 -3.33
CA PRO A 333 -3.31 -21.54 -4.72
C PRO A 333 -3.38 -22.83 -5.52
N SER A 334 -4.39 -22.94 -6.40
CA SER A 334 -4.41 -23.97 -7.44
C SER A 334 -3.39 -23.64 -8.56
N TRP A 335 -3.07 -24.60 -9.42
CA TRP A 335 -2.26 -24.32 -10.61
C TRP A 335 -2.91 -23.30 -11.55
N LYS A 336 -4.25 -23.27 -11.58
CA LYS A 336 -5.01 -22.28 -12.34
C LYS A 336 -4.81 -20.88 -11.77
N ASP A 337 -4.82 -20.74 -10.43
CA ASP A 337 -4.58 -19.45 -9.75
C ASP A 337 -3.16 -18.94 -10.06
N ILE A 338 -2.15 -19.82 -9.93
CA ILE A 338 -0.76 -19.45 -10.22
C ILE A 338 -0.59 -19.03 -11.69
N LYS A 339 -1.19 -19.79 -12.64
CA LYS A 339 -1.12 -19.48 -14.07
C LYS A 339 -1.78 -18.15 -14.40
N LYS A 340 -2.89 -17.78 -13.72
CA LYS A 340 -3.69 -16.59 -14.02
C LYS A 340 -3.23 -15.35 -13.27
N LEU A 341 -2.86 -15.47 -12.01
CA LEU A 341 -2.50 -14.33 -11.15
C LEU A 341 -1.00 -14.23 -10.90
N GLY A 342 -0.27 -15.33 -10.96
CA GLY A 342 1.16 -15.37 -10.63
C GLY A 342 2.08 -14.66 -11.63
N SER A 343 1.60 -14.37 -12.84
CA SER A 343 2.33 -13.60 -13.86
C SER A 343 2.15 -12.09 -13.73
N ILE A 344 1.26 -11.63 -12.87
CA ILE A 344 1.08 -10.20 -12.62
C ILE A 344 2.34 -9.65 -11.95
N HIS A 345 2.84 -8.51 -12.44
CA HIS A 345 3.98 -7.84 -11.86
C HIS A 345 3.59 -7.12 -10.57
N PHE A 346 4.52 -7.08 -9.64
CA PHE A 346 4.41 -6.32 -8.40
C PHE A 346 5.60 -5.37 -8.30
N PHE A 347 5.29 -4.09 -8.04
CA PHE A 347 6.28 -3.03 -7.96
C PHE A 347 6.50 -2.69 -6.48
N ASP A 348 7.73 -2.88 -5.99
CA ASP A 348 8.12 -2.58 -4.62
C ASP A 348 9.45 -1.82 -4.59
N GLU A 349 9.42 -0.56 -4.19
CA GLU A 349 10.60 0.30 -4.00
C GLU A 349 11.61 0.29 -5.18
N GLY A 350 11.09 0.26 -6.42
CA GLY A 350 11.89 0.29 -7.64
C GLY A 350 12.33 -1.10 -8.15
N GLU A 351 12.01 -2.17 -7.45
CA GLU A 351 12.14 -3.55 -7.97
C GLU A 351 10.79 -4.02 -8.55
N VAL A 352 10.87 -4.75 -9.67
CA VAL A 352 9.73 -5.38 -10.33
C VAL A 352 9.90 -6.88 -10.26
N THR A 353 8.92 -7.57 -9.72
CA THR A 353 8.91 -9.05 -9.64
C THR A 353 7.54 -9.58 -10.03
N THR A 354 7.45 -10.80 -10.55
CA THR A 354 6.15 -11.44 -10.71
C THR A 354 5.65 -11.98 -9.36
N LEU A 355 4.33 -11.95 -9.15
CA LEU A 355 3.71 -12.47 -7.94
C LEU A 355 4.05 -13.95 -7.67
N GLY A 356 4.08 -14.79 -8.72
CA GLY A 356 4.36 -16.22 -8.60
C GLY A 356 5.84 -16.59 -8.69
N GLY A 357 6.74 -15.60 -8.89
CA GLY A 357 8.15 -15.85 -9.21
C GLY A 357 8.38 -16.32 -10.65
N ASP A 358 9.63 -16.23 -11.12
CA ASP A 358 9.96 -16.43 -12.54
C ASP A 358 10.63 -17.78 -12.82
N HIS A 359 11.27 -18.39 -11.82
CA HIS A 359 12.14 -19.55 -12.02
C HIS A 359 11.63 -20.84 -11.38
N LEU A 360 12.04 -21.97 -11.96
CA LEU A 360 11.82 -23.32 -11.42
C LEU A 360 13.02 -23.77 -10.56
N LEU A 361 12.86 -24.88 -9.83
CA LEU A 361 13.90 -25.43 -8.96
C LEU A 361 15.23 -25.68 -9.69
N SER A 362 15.19 -26.13 -10.94
CA SER A 362 16.40 -26.38 -11.76
C SER A 362 17.30 -25.14 -11.88
N PHE A 363 16.72 -23.96 -12.03
CA PHE A 363 17.48 -22.71 -12.04
C PHE A 363 18.14 -22.45 -10.68
N TYR A 364 17.43 -22.65 -9.59
CA TYR A 364 17.92 -22.36 -8.24
C TYR A 364 18.98 -23.36 -7.74
N LEU A 365 18.99 -24.57 -8.27
CA LEU A 365 20.08 -25.53 -8.00
C LEU A 365 21.44 -25.01 -8.49
N LEU A 366 21.43 -24.28 -9.61
CA LEU A 366 22.63 -23.63 -10.16
C LEU A 366 22.89 -22.23 -9.53
N HIS A 367 21.85 -21.59 -8.94
CA HIS A 367 21.90 -20.24 -8.41
C HIS A 367 21.36 -20.14 -6.97
N PRO A 368 21.95 -20.82 -5.98
CA PRO A 368 21.39 -20.90 -4.62
C PRO A 368 21.29 -19.54 -3.89
N LYS A 369 22.16 -18.58 -4.20
CA LYS A 369 22.10 -17.21 -3.66
C LYS A 369 20.87 -16.48 -4.19
N GLN A 370 20.48 -16.72 -5.45
CA GLN A 370 19.29 -16.13 -6.04
C GLN A 370 18.01 -16.68 -5.41
N LEU A 371 17.98 -17.99 -5.08
CA LEU A 371 16.85 -18.59 -4.35
C LEU A 371 16.56 -17.83 -3.04
N LYS A 372 17.61 -17.56 -2.25
CA LYS A 372 17.44 -16.84 -0.98
C LYS A 372 16.89 -15.43 -1.23
N LYS A 373 17.43 -14.73 -2.22
CA LYS A 373 16.97 -13.39 -2.59
C LYS A 373 15.49 -13.42 -3.02
N ASP A 374 15.13 -14.28 -3.96
CA ASP A 374 13.77 -14.35 -4.52
C ASP A 374 12.77 -14.83 -3.47
N LEU A 375 13.15 -15.77 -2.61
CA LEU A 375 12.31 -16.21 -1.49
C LEU A 375 12.02 -15.07 -0.51
N LEU A 376 12.96 -14.18 -0.25
CA LEU A 376 12.79 -13.04 0.64
C LEU A 376 11.98 -11.91 -0.01
N SER A 377 12.24 -11.59 -1.28
CA SER A 377 11.58 -10.48 -2.00
C SER A 377 10.20 -10.82 -2.53
N ASN A 378 9.93 -12.10 -2.91
CA ASN A 378 8.65 -12.48 -3.47
C ASN A 378 7.47 -12.12 -2.56
N ARG A 379 6.39 -11.63 -3.14
CA ARG A 379 5.20 -11.12 -2.43
C ARG A 379 3.99 -12.07 -2.44
N TRP A 380 4.14 -13.27 -3.02
CA TRP A 380 3.19 -14.40 -2.91
C TRP A 380 3.93 -15.71 -2.65
N LYS A 381 4.42 -15.88 -1.43
CA LYS A 381 5.31 -16.95 -0.98
C LYS A 381 4.80 -18.37 -1.30
N THR A 382 3.51 -18.61 -1.08
CA THR A 382 2.91 -19.93 -1.30
C THR A 382 2.84 -20.29 -2.78
N ALA A 383 2.52 -19.32 -3.66
CA ALA A 383 2.56 -19.52 -5.11
C ALA A 383 3.98 -19.71 -5.60
N PHE A 384 4.93 -18.91 -5.14
CA PHE A 384 6.35 -19.03 -5.45
C PHE A 384 6.89 -20.43 -5.10
N LEU A 385 6.67 -20.88 -3.87
CA LEU A 385 7.13 -22.21 -3.43
C LEU A 385 6.47 -23.33 -4.25
N LYS A 386 5.17 -23.22 -4.52
CA LYS A 386 4.45 -24.24 -5.30
C LYS A 386 4.93 -24.29 -6.74
N LYS A 387 5.14 -23.15 -7.39
CA LYS A 387 5.66 -23.06 -8.76
C LYS A 387 7.09 -23.59 -8.85
N MET A 388 7.93 -23.25 -7.88
CA MET A 388 9.32 -23.67 -7.83
C MET A 388 9.46 -25.19 -7.65
N LEU A 389 8.76 -25.77 -6.66
CA LEU A 389 8.94 -27.18 -6.27
C LEU A 389 8.10 -28.16 -7.10
N VAL A 390 6.99 -27.72 -7.67
CA VAL A 390 6.05 -28.51 -8.49
C VAL A 390 5.44 -29.74 -7.76
N LEU A 391 5.54 -29.82 -6.44
CA LEU A 391 5.08 -30.93 -5.61
C LEU A 391 3.78 -30.58 -4.86
N PRO A 392 2.93 -31.57 -4.51
CA PRO A 392 1.72 -31.34 -3.72
C PRO A 392 2.03 -31.22 -2.21
N LEU A 393 2.75 -30.17 -1.82
CA LEU A 393 3.18 -29.93 -0.44
C LEU A 393 2.28 -28.90 0.27
N PRO A 394 2.22 -28.92 1.62
CA PRO A 394 1.49 -27.93 2.40
C PRO A 394 2.29 -26.61 2.53
N TYR A 395 2.39 -25.86 1.46
CA TYR A 395 3.27 -24.70 1.32
C TYR A 395 3.07 -23.62 2.40
N TYR A 396 1.86 -23.41 2.86
CA TYR A 396 1.62 -22.49 3.96
C TYR A 396 2.26 -22.95 5.28
N LYS A 397 2.22 -24.26 5.57
CA LYS A 397 2.90 -24.83 6.76
C LYS A 397 4.42 -24.68 6.63
N ILE A 398 4.96 -24.93 5.43
CA ILE A 398 6.39 -24.73 5.14
C ILE A 398 6.78 -23.27 5.35
N TYR A 399 6.02 -22.34 4.81
CA TYR A 399 6.25 -20.90 5.02
C TYR A 399 6.24 -20.53 6.51
N LYS A 400 5.24 -21.00 7.28
CA LYS A 400 5.19 -20.77 8.75
C LYS A 400 6.42 -21.30 9.47
N GLY A 401 6.90 -22.49 9.09
CA GLY A 401 8.16 -23.05 9.60
C GLY A 401 9.35 -22.14 9.31
N LEU A 402 9.54 -21.76 8.06
CA LEU A 402 10.65 -20.87 7.66
C LEU A 402 10.62 -19.51 8.39
N LYS A 403 9.42 -18.93 8.58
CA LYS A 403 9.26 -17.64 9.29
C LYS A 403 9.68 -17.72 10.77
N LYS A 404 9.51 -18.87 11.43
CA LYS A 404 9.97 -19.07 12.82
C LYS A 404 11.49 -19.06 12.97
N TYR A 405 12.22 -19.51 11.95
CA TYR A 405 13.70 -19.51 11.94
C TYR A 405 14.32 -18.17 11.48
N GLN A 406 13.51 -17.21 11.02
CA GLN A 406 13.96 -15.85 10.61
C GLN A 406 13.86 -14.82 11.74
N LYS A 407 13.24 -15.18 12.86
CA LYS A 407 13.20 -14.41 14.11
C LYS A 407 14.40 -14.73 14.97
#